data_6e070a1f8307f628e7230b2d4a4f72e8
#
_entry.id   6e070a1f8307f628e7230b2d4a4f72e8
#
_cell.length_a   1.000
_cell.length_b   1.000
_cell.length_c   1.000
_cell.angle_alpha   90.00
_cell.angle_beta   90.00
_cell.angle_gamma   90.00
#
_symmetry.space_group_name_H-M   'P 1'
#
loop_
_entity.id
_entity.type
_entity.pdbx_description
1 polymer ?
#
loop_
_entity_poly.entity_id
_entity_poly.type
_entity_poly.pdbx_seq_one_letter_code
_entity_poly.pdbx_strand_id
1 'polypeptide(L)'
;MKITNKLCLSVASALLFFGLCTYPAVSLNASQTTVKSQSTTSSTEAVSLKAPYFTVTPGYKSAQITWKAVTGANKYKLFCSDGRSVKFKKAGTYTFNQLNEGQTYTFTVKAFAPNAKTVSRKLSATIPVTISQNVTGLSVYASNSRLNLKWNTLYNASGYSVYKKKGSRYTLLANTTRSTYQTSITSGASSITFMVKPYTTI
;
A
#
# COMPACT_ATOMS: atom_id res chain seq x y z
N MET A 1 -13.45 -14.18 -33.96
CA MET A 1 -14.90 -14.12 -33.70
C MET A 1 -15.15 -12.92 -32.81
N LYS A 2 -15.64 -11.82 -33.36
CA LYS A 2 -15.90 -10.55 -32.63
C LYS A 2 -17.34 -10.57 -32.16
N ILE A 3 -17.58 -10.37 -30.87
CA ILE A 3 -18.93 -10.16 -30.32
C ILE A 3 -18.98 -8.71 -29.82
N THR A 4 -19.71 -7.89 -30.55
CA THR A 4 -20.07 -6.51 -30.18
C THR A 4 -21.48 -6.54 -29.58
N ASN A 5 -21.59 -6.18 -28.27
CA ASN A 5 -22.91 -5.94 -27.67
C ASN A 5 -23.26 -4.46 -27.80
N LYS A 6 -24.25 -4.18 -28.62
CA LYS A 6 -24.95 -2.89 -28.73
C LYS A 6 -26.04 -2.84 -27.65
N LEU A 7 -25.99 -1.86 -26.79
CA LEU A 7 -27.07 -1.54 -25.86
C LEU A 7 -28.11 -0.69 -26.58
N CYS A 8 -29.34 -1.22 -26.66
CA CYS A 8 -30.48 -0.55 -27.29
C CYS A 8 -31.20 0.31 -26.24
N LEU A 9 -31.25 1.61 -26.47
CA LEU A 9 -32.01 2.55 -25.64
C LEU A 9 -33.42 2.68 -26.23
N SER A 10 -34.46 2.18 -25.56
CA SER A 10 -35.84 2.36 -25.97
C SER A 10 -36.41 3.65 -25.36
N VAL A 11 -36.84 4.54 -26.24
CA VAL A 11 -37.58 5.74 -25.90
C VAL A 11 -39.09 5.39 -26.01
N ALA A 12 -39.81 5.43 -24.90
CA ALA A 12 -41.26 5.28 -24.90
C ALA A 12 -41.93 6.64 -25.08
N SER A 13 -42.56 6.85 -26.21
CA SER A 13 -43.49 7.95 -26.45
C SER A 13 -44.82 7.67 -25.76
N ALA A 14 -45.26 8.62 -24.92
CA ALA A 14 -46.64 8.62 -24.38
C ALA A 14 -47.51 9.63 -25.10
N LEU A 15 -48.59 9.11 -25.67
CA LEU A 15 -49.61 9.84 -26.40
C LEU A 15 -50.50 10.67 -25.47
N LEU A 16 -50.83 11.88 -25.92
CA LEU A 16 -51.81 12.78 -25.31
C LEU A 16 -53.23 12.22 -25.50
N PHE A 17 -54.00 12.23 -24.41
CA PHE A 17 -55.49 12.19 -24.51
C PHE A 17 -56.04 13.49 -23.92
N PHE A 18 -56.73 14.28 -24.75
CA PHE A 18 -57.55 15.41 -24.35
C PHE A 18 -58.89 14.89 -23.81
N GLY A 19 -59.20 15.20 -22.57
CA GLY A 19 -60.51 15.05 -21.97
C GLY A 19 -60.93 16.34 -21.29
N LEU A 20 -61.81 17.11 -21.94
CA LEU A 20 -62.50 18.24 -21.32
C LEU A 20 -63.48 17.72 -20.26
N CYS A 21 -63.23 18.10 -19.00
CA CYS A 21 -64.25 17.98 -17.96
C CYS A 21 -64.40 19.32 -17.25
N THR A 22 -65.51 20.00 -17.46
CA THR A 22 -65.89 21.26 -16.82
C THR A 22 -66.45 20.97 -15.44
N TYR A 23 -65.79 21.52 -14.38
CA TYR A 23 -66.35 21.58 -13.03
C TYR A 23 -66.37 23.02 -12.50
N PRO A 24 -67.35 23.38 -11.68
CA PRO A 24 -67.54 24.75 -11.23
C PRO A 24 -66.48 25.20 -10.23
N ALA A 25 -66.19 26.49 -10.30
CA ALA A 25 -65.23 27.15 -9.41
C ALA A 25 -65.71 27.16 -7.97
N VAL A 26 -64.97 26.51 -7.07
CA VAL A 26 -65.05 26.71 -5.63
C VAL A 26 -63.96 27.67 -5.22
N SER A 27 -64.33 28.85 -4.78
CA SER A 27 -63.37 29.81 -4.22
C SER A 27 -62.93 29.32 -2.84
N LEU A 28 -61.68 28.90 -2.76
CA LEU A 28 -61.02 28.62 -1.48
C LEU A 28 -59.99 29.70 -1.20
N ASN A 29 -60.22 30.42 -0.11
CA ASN A 29 -59.26 31.35 0.48
C ASN A 29 -57.92 30.66 0.72
N ALA A 30 -56.93 31.05 -0.02
CA ALA A 30 -55.56 30.56 0.16
C ALA A 30 -54.93 31.29 1.36
N SER A 31 -54.94 30.67 2.53
CA SER A 31 -53.97 30.98 3.57
C SER A 31 -52.58 30.65 3.04
N GLN A 32 -51.76 31.67 2.86
CA GLN A 32 -50.38 31.51 2.50
C GLN A 32 -49.59 30.84 3.65
N THR A 33 -49.45 29.53 3.60
CA THR A 33 -48.48 28.84 4.44
C THR A 33 -47.13 29.02 3.78
N THR A 34 -46.31 29.90 4.32
CA THR A 34 -44.91 30.07 3.95
C THR A 34 -44.16 28.78 4.26
N VAL A 35 -43.99 27.91 3.27
CA VAL A 35 -43.11 26.77 3.39
C VAL A 35 -41.69 27.31 3.41
N LYS A 36 -41.12 27.46 4.62
CA LYS A 36 -39.67 27.63 4.76
C LYS A 36 -38.99 26.40 4.13
N SER A 37 -38.39 26.60 2.98
CA SER A 37 -37.42 25.65 2.45
C SER A 37 -36.32 25.47 3.52
N GLN A 38 -36.44 24.41 4.31
CA GLN A 38 -35.27 23.91 5.04
C GLN A 38 -34.25 23.42 4.00
N SER A 39 -33.26 24.24 3.72
CA SER A 39 -32.04 23.75 3.09
C SER A 39 -31.46 22.76 4.09
N THR A 40 -31.63 21.48 3.82
CA THR A 40 -30.87 20.43 4.46
C THR A 40 -29.40 20.60 3.96
N THR A 41 -28.68 21.44 4.70
CA THR A 41 -27.21 21.41 4.62
C THR A 41 -26.83 20.04 5.14
N SER A 42 -26.63 19.11 4.22
CA SER A 42 -25.94 17.86 4.51
C SER A 42 -24.54 18.26 5.01
N SER A 43 -24.40 18.37 6.31
CA SER A 43 -23.09 18.46 6.94
C SER A 43 -22.43 17.12 6.69
N THR A 44 -21.64 17.05 5.62
CA THR A 44 -20.72 15.95 5.41
C THR A 44 -19.77 15.98 6.60
N GLU A 45 -20.00 15.11 7.59
CA GLU A 45 -19.08 14.97 8.71
C GLU A 45 -17.68 14.77 8.13
N ALA A 46 -16.77 15.65 8.49
CA ALA A 46 -15.39 15.58 8.03
C ALA A 46 -14.81 14.28 8.56
N VAL A 47 -14.55 13.32 7.65
CA VAL A 47 -13.92 12.05 8.00
C VAL A 47 -12.58 12.33 8.65
N SER A 48 -12.46 12.02 9.95
CA SER A 48 -11.21 12.15 10.67
C SER A 48 -10.35 10.90 10.45
N LEU A 49 -9.27 11.04 9.70
CA LEU A 49 -8.31 9.96 9.52
C LEU A 49 -7.43 9.82 10.75
N LYS A 50 -7.13 8.58 11.15
CA LYS A 50 -6.06 8.29 12.13
C LYS A 50 -4.70 8.31 11.44
N ALA A 51 -3.66 8.70 12.19
CA ALA A 51 -2.29 8.64 11.68
C ALA A 51 -1.91 7.20 11.30
N PRO A 52 -1.30 6.96 10.11
CA PRO A 52 -0.98 5.62 9.65
C PRO A 52 0.04 4.95 10.59
N TYR A 53 -0.27 3.74 11.02
CA TYR A 53 0.70 2.90 11.70
C TYR A 53 1.62 2.26 10.66
N PHE A 54 2.93 2.37 10.86
CA PHE A 54 3.90 1.70 10.01
C PHE A 54 5.16 1.34 10.81
N THR A 55 5.91 0.38 10.26
CA THR A 55 7.22 -0.05 10.74
C THR A 55 8.29 0.21 9.69
N VAL A 56 9.51 0.43 10.13
CA VAL A 56 10.70 0.51 9.29
C VAL A 56 11.63 -0.62 9.68
N THR A 57 12.00 -1.46 8.72
CA THR A 57 13.00 -2.51 8.90
C THR A 57 14.21 -2.17 8.04
N PRO A 58 15.29 -1.68 8.64
CA PRO A 58 16.52 -1.39 7.91
C PRO A 58 17.21 -2.68 7.46
N GLY A 59 17.92 -2.61 6.34
CA GLY A 59 18.71 -3.71 5.75
C GLY A 59 19.87 -3.16 4.97
N TYR A 60 20.59 -4.05 4.29
CA TYR A 60 21.76 -3.65 3.49
C TYR A 60 21.38 -2.60 2.45
N LYS A 61 21.92 -1.38 2.60
CA LYS A 61 21.65 -0.22 1.72
C LYS A 61 20.17 -0.02 1.40
N SER A 62 19.30 -0.39 2.34
CA SER A 62 17.86 -0.40 2.11
C SER A 62 17.07 -0.20 3.40
N ALA A 63 15.81 0.22 3.27
CA ALA A 63 14.84 0.21 4.35
C ALA A 63 13.49 -0.25 3.81
N GLN A 64 12.92 -1.26 4.44
CA GLN A 64 11.58 -1.76 4.13
C GLN A 64 10.56 -1.07 5.03
N ILE A 65 9.59 -0.42 4.44
CA ILE A 65 8.48 0.25 5.11
C ILE A 65 7.22 -0.59 4.92
N THR A 66 6.60 -1.01 6.03
CA THR A 66 5.33 -1.74 6.01
C THR A 66 4.28 -0.94 6.76
N TRP A 67 3.17 -0.59 6.11
CA TRP A 67 2.09 0.21 6.71
C TRP A 67 0.75 -0.49 6.65
N LYS A 68 -0.05 -0.27 7.69
CA LYS A 68 -1.40 -0.81 7.82
C LYS A 68 -2.42 0.13 7.16
N ALA A 69 -3.56 -0.44 6.75
CA ALA A 69 -4.68 0.34 6.26
C ALA A 69 -5.21 1.29 7.34
N VAL A 70 -5.57 2.49 6.91
CA VAL A 70 -6.26 3.50 7.73
C VAL A 70 -7.70 3.55 7.25
N THR A 71 -8.65 3.38 8.16
CA THR A 71 -10.08 3.45 7.85
C THR A 71 -10.42 4.78 7.18
N GLY A 72 -11.11 4.73 6.05
CA GLY A 72 -11.45 5.90 5.25
C GLY A 72 -10.36 6.38 4.29
N ALA A 73 -9.11 5.93 4.42
CA ALA A 73 -8.05 6.32 3.50
C ALA A 73 -8.14 5.54 2.16
N ASN A 74 -8.01 6.25 1.06
CA ASN A 74 -8.01 5.69 -0.29
C ASN A 74 -6.67 5.84 -1.04
N LYS A 75 -5.72 6.58 -0.47
CA LYS A 75 -4.39 6.80 -1.03
C LYS A 75 -3.35 6.95 0.07
N TYR A 76 -2.11 6.58 -0.25
CA TYR A 76 -0.95 6.75 0.62
C TYR A 76 0.19 7.37 -0.18
N LYS A 77 1.04 8.14 0.49
CA LYS A 77 2.31 8.62 -0.06
C LYS A 77 3.41 8.40 0.97
N LEU A 78 4.45 7.71 0.55
CA LEU A 78 5.65 7.50 1.32
C LEU A 78 6.69 8.52 0.90
N PHE A 79 7.45 9.02 1.87
CA PHE A 79 8.59 9.91 1.66
C PHE A 79 9.80 9.37 2.39
N CYS A 80 10.94 9.54 1.82
CA CYS A 80 12.25 9.40 2.46
C CYS A 80 12.91 10.77 2.58
N SER A 81 13.69 11.00 3.64
CA SER A 81 14.41 12.27 3.86
C SER A 81 15.47 12.57 2.79
N ASP A 82 15.78 11.63 1.91
CA ASP A 82 16.63 11.84 0.73
C ASP A 82 15.91 12.51 -0.46
N GLY A 83 14.66 12.92 -0.29
CA GLY A 83 13.84 13.58 -1.29
C GLY A 83 12.95 12.64 -2.11
N ARG A 84 13.17 11.32 -2.08
CA ARG A 84 12.35 10.35 -2.82
C ARG A 84 10.94 10.21 -2.22
N SER A 85 9.96 9.99 -3.08
CA SER A 85 8.59 9.69 -2.65
C SER A 85 7.86 8.76 -3.62
N VAL A 86 6.94 7.95 -3.09
CA VAL A 86 6.14 6.98 -3.87
C VAL A 86 4.69 7.01 -3.41
N LYS A 87 3.75 6.86 -4.36
CA LYS A 87 2.30 6.87 -4.11
C LYS A 87 1.72 5.46 -4.19
N PHE A 88 0.73 5.15 -3.36
CA PHE A 88 0.03 3.86 -3.32
C PHE A 88 -1.48 4.06 -3.17
N LYS A 89 -2.25 3.14 -3.74
CA LYS A 89 -3.72 3.11 -3.58
C LYS A 89 -4.17 2.29 -2.36
N LYS A 90 -3.30 1.41 -1.85
CA LYS A 90 -3.60 0.49 -0.74
C LYS A 90 -2.46 0.47 0.27
N ALA A 91 -2.73 -0.02 1.46
CA ALA A 91 -1.71 -0.39 2.43
C ALA A 91 -0.83 -1.53 1.89
N GLY A 92 0.39 -1.64 2.39
CA GLY A 92 1.34 -2.65 1.90
C GLY A 92 2.76 -2.45 2.40
N THR A 93 3.68 -2.88 1.58
CA THR A 93 5.11 -2.82 1.85
C THR A 93 5.84 -2.21 0.66
N TYR A 94 6.83 -1.38 0.95
CA TYR A 94 7.74 -0.80 -0.05
C TYR A 94 9.16 -0.73 0.50
N THR A 95 10.16 -0.97 -0.36
CA THR A 95 11.57 -0.92 0.03
C THR A 95 12.25 0.24 -0.70
N PHE A 96 12.80 1.19 0.06
CA PHE A 96 13.76 2.15 -0.44
C PHE A 96 15.12 1.48 -0.53
N ASN A 97 15.69 1.40 -1.71
CA ASN A 97 17.03 0.85 -1.98
C ASN A 97 18.04 1.98 -2.19
N GLN A 98 19.33 1.63 -2.29
CA GLN A 98 20.43 2.57 -2.55
C GLN A 98 20.55 3.67 -1.47
N LEU A 99 20.29 3.30 -0.22
CA LEU A 99 20.55 4.14 0.94
C LEU A 99 22.01 3.98 1.37
N ASN A 100 22.59 5.02 1.94
CA ASN A 100 23.96 5.00 2.44
C ASN A 100 24.04 4.29 3.79
N GLU A 101 25.03 3.43 3.94
CA GLU A 101 25.32 2.74 5.19
C GLU A 101 25.70 3.74 6.29
N GLY A 102 25.33 3.46 7.52
CA GLY A 102 25.57 4.33 8.68
C GLY A 102 24.73 5.61 8.73
N GLN A 103 23.99 5.93 7.69
CA GLN A 103 23.13 7.13 7.64
C GLN A 103 21.76 6.88 8.26
N THR A 104 21.26 7.87 8.99
CA THR A 104 19.89 7.86 9.51
C THR A 104 18.96 8.54 8.52
N TYR A 105 17.88 7.84 8.14
CA TYR A 105 16.83 8.36 7.28
C TYR A 105 15.53 8.49 8.05
N THR A 106 14.77 9.53 7.76
CA THR A 106 13.40 9.71 8.25
C THR A 106 12.41 9.33 7.16
N PHE A 107 11.53 8.41 7.46
CA PHE A 107 10.45 7.98 6.57
C PHE A 107 9.14 8.59 7.06
N THR A 108 8.33 9.06 6.12
CA THR A 108 7.01 9.62 6.41
C THR A 108 5.96 8.87 5.60
N VAL A 109 4.93 8.37 6.26
CA VAL A 109 3.75 7.83 5.60
C VAL A 109 2.61 8.81 5.78
N LYS A 110 2.01 9.25 4.67
CA LYS A 110 0.81 10.10 4.63
C LYS A 110 -0.37 9.29 4.13
N ALA A 111 -1.51 9.40 4.79
CA ALA A 111 -2.78 8.84 4.36
C ALA A 111 -3.72 9.96 3.90
N PHE A 112 -4.46 9.70 2.84
CA PHE A 112 -5.38 10.64 2.19
C PHE A 112 -6.76 10.01 2.02
N ALA A 113 -7.79 10.81 2.18
CA ALA A 113 -9.17 10.48 1.81
C ALA A 113 -9.83 11.69 1.15
N PRO A 114 -10.88 11.50 0.33
CA PRO A 114 -11.74 12.60 -0.10
C PRO A 114 -12.32 13.30 1.14
N ASN A 115 -12.35 14.61 1.11
CA ASN A 115 -12.98 15.43 2.15
C ASN A 115 -12.44 15.26 3.58
N ALA A 116 -11.22 14.74 3.73
CA ALA A 116 -10.57 14.58 5.02
C ALA A 116 -9.22 15.30 5.07
N LYS A 117 -8.86 15.79 6.26
CA LYS A 117 -7.53 16.34 6.50
C LYS A 117 -6.48 15.23 6.37
N THR A 118 -5.44 15.49 5.58
CA THR A 118 -4.29 14.58 5.44
C THR A 118 -3.61 14.35 6.78
N VAL A 119 -3.38 13.09 7.13
CA VAL A 119 -2.65 12.69 8.34
C VAL A 119 -1.33 12.02 7.98
N SER A 120 -0.33 12.17 8.84
CA SER A 120 0.99 11.60 8.62
C SER A 120 1.64 11.10 9.91
N ARG A 121 2.55 10.15 9.77
CA ARG A 121 3.46 9.69 10.82
C ARG A 121 4.88 9.66 10.27
N LYS A 122 5.86 9.93 11.15
CA LYS A 122 7.30 9.86 10.84
C LYS A 122 7.97 8.83 11.74
N LEU A 123 8.90 8.07 11.21
CA LEU A 123 9.83 7.21 11.93
C LEU A 123 11.22 7.35 11.29
N SER A 124 12.25 7.30 12.11
CA SER A 124 13.63 7.29 11.64
C SER A 124 14.27 5.93 11.85
N ALA A 125 15.19 5.58 10.97
CA ALA A 125 16.01 4.38 11.10
C ALA A 125 17.41 4.64 10.53
N THR A 126 18.42 4.11 11.20
CA THR A 126 19.80 4.09 10.71
C THR A 126 20.00 2.87 9.82
N ILE A 127 20.61 3.07 8.66
CA ILE A 127 20.91 1.99 7.72
C ILE A 127 22.13 1.22 8.25
N PRO A 128 22.01 -0.10 8.43
CA PRO A 128 23.10 -0.92 8.97
C PRO A 128 24.36 -0.83 8.10
N VAL A 129 25.50 -0.93 8.77
CA VAL A 129 26.79 -1.10 8.09
C VAL A 129 26.97 -2.56 7.71
N THR A 130 27.35 -2.82 6.47
CA THR A 130 27.62 -4.18 6.00
C THR A 130 28.83 -4.75 6.71
N ILE A 131 28.71 -5.97 7.18
CA ILE A 131 29.86 -6.77 7.60
C ILE A 131 30.51 -7.30 6.31
N SER A 132 31.80 -7.03 6.13
CA SER A 132 32.54 -7.48 4.94
C SER A 132 32.73 -9.00 4.88
N GLN A 133 32.63 -9.69 6.03
CA GLN A 133 32.69 -11.13 6.10
C GLN A 133 31.46 -11.79 5.47
N ASN A 134 31.65 -12.76 4.58
CA ASN A 134 30.55 -13.52 4.01
C ASN A 134 30.00 -14.53 5.00
N VAL A 135 28.70 -14.85 4.88
CA VAL A 135 28.14 -16.02 5.58
C VAL A 135 28.77 -17.30 5.05
N THR A 136 29.00 -18.27 5.93
CA THR A 136 29.48 -19.62 5.58
C THR A 136 28.36 -20.63 5.74
N GLY A 137 28.50 -21.81 5.14
CA GLY A 137 27.52 -22.90 5.28
C GLY A 137 26.15 -22.60 4.67
N LEU A 138 26.07 -21.66 3.69
CA LEU A 138 24.81 -21.40 2.99
C LEU A 138 24.38 -22.64 2.22
N SER A 139 23.27 -23.21 2.64
CA SER A 139 22.60 -24.35 2.01
C SER A 139 21.16 -24.00 1.64
N VAL A 140 20.69 -24.60 0.55
CA VAL A 140 19.31 -24.46 0.07
C VAL A 140 18.76 -25.85 -0.19
N TYR A 141 17.62 -26.18 0.40
CA TYR A 141 16.93 -27.44 0.18
C TYR A 141 15.40 -27.24 0.04
N ALA A 142 14.78 -28.09 -0.74
CA ALA A 142 13.33 -28.07 -0.93
C ALA A 142 12.65 -28.98 0.10
N SER A 143 11.59 -28.49 0.71
CA SER A 143 10.71 -29.26 1.60
C SER A 143 9.32 -28.63 1.61
N ASN A 144 8.27 -29.46 1.55
CA ASN A 144 6.87 -29.01 1.61
C ASN A 144 6.53 -27.86 0.64
N SER A 145 6.93 -28.00 -0.63
CA SER A 145 6.75 -26.99 -1.69
C SER A 145 7.39 -25.64 -1.39
N ARG A 146 8.40 -25.62 -0.52
CA ARG A 146 9.17 -24.42 -0.16
C ARG A 146 10.65 -24.64 -0.30
N LEU A 147 11.39 -23.56 -0.54
CA LEU A 147 12.84 -23.53 -0.45
C LEU A 147 13.23 -23.03 0.93
N ASN A 148 14.04 -23.81 1.61
CA ASN A 148 14.58 -23.50 2.92
C ASN A 148 16.06 -23.16 2.76
N LEU A 149 16.43 -21.98 3.21
CA LEU A 149 17.80 -21.51 3.25
C LEU A 149 18.29 -21.59 4.69
N LYS A 150 19.52 -22.07 4.88
CA LYS A 150 20.22 -22.13 6.16
C LYS A 150 21.68 -21.71 5.96
N TRP A 151 22.24 -20.99 6.93
CA TRP A 151 23.64 -20.57 6.95
C TRP A 151 24.16 -20.51 8.37
N ASN A 152 25.48 -20.44 8.53
CA ASN A 152 26.08 -20.31 9.85
C ASN A 152 25.88 -18.91 10.41
N THR A 153 25.56 -18.83 11.70
CA THR A 153 25.44 -17.56 12.42
C THR A 153 26.77 -16.86 12.47
N LEU A 154 26.79 -15.56 12.20
CA LEU A 154 27.96 -14.72 12.33
C LEU A 154 27.88 -13.95 13.66
N TYR A 155 28.93 -14.03 14.48
CA TYR A 155 28.94 -13.54 15.87
C TYR A 155 28.58 -12.05 16.00
N ASN A 156 29.04 -11.21 15.09
CA ASN A 156 28.83 -9.76 15.12
C ASN A 156 27.68 -9.29 14.21
N ALA A 157 26.88 -10.20 13.67
CA ALA A 157 25.74 -9.85 12.85
C ALA A 157 24.51 -9.58 13.70
N SER A 158 23.91 -8.39 13.53
CA SER A 158 22.58 -8.08 14.05
C SER A 158 21.47 -8.67 13.20
N GLY A 159 21.79 -9.07 11.93
CA GLY A 159 20.85 -9.70 11.03
C GLY A 159 21.45 -9.96 9.64
N TYR A 160 20.58 -10.45 8.76
CA TYR A 160 20.94 -10.88 7.41
C TYR A 160 19.91 -10.37 6.40
N SER A 161 20.37 -9.84 5.29
CA SER A 161 19.57 -9.51 4.13
C SER A 161 19.65 -10.65 3.12
N VAL A 162 18.51 -11.24 2.77
CA VAL A 162 18.41 -12.36 1.83
C VAL A 162 17.97 -11.85 0.47
N TYR A 163 18.72 -12.20 -0.56
CA TYR A 163 18.48 -11.79 -1.93
C TYR A 163 18.27 -12.99 -2.84
N LYS A 164 17.46 -12.81 -3.89
CA LYS A 164 17.29 -13.73 -5.02
C LYS A 164 17.81 -13.06 -6.29
N LYS A 165 18.58 -13.81 -7.09
CA LYS A 165 19.02 -13.35 -8.41
C LYS A 165 17.87 -13.40 -9.40
N LYS A 166 17.65 -12.31 -10.14
CA LYS A 166 16.71 -12.21 -11.25
C LYS A 166 17.42 -11.56 -12.43
N GLY A 167 17.73 -12.37 -13.44
CA GLY A 167 18.65 -11.95 -14.52
C GLY A 167 20.04 -11.63 -13.97
N SER A 168 20.56 -10.45 -14.27
CA SER A 168 21.86 -9.97 -13.77
C SER A 168 21.80 -9.31 -12.39
N ARG A 169 20.60 -9.07 -11.83
CA ARG A 169 20.41 -8.30 -10.60
C ARG A 169 19.99 -9.17 -9.42
N TYR A 170 20.36 -8.74 -8.20
CA TYR A 170 19.86 -9.31 -6.96
C TYR A 170 18.70 -8.44 -6.41
N THR A 171 17.59 -9.09 -6.08
CA THR A 171 16.42 -8.44 -5.49
C THR A 171 16.31 -8.88 -4.04
N LEU A 172 16.16 -7.93 -3.12
CA LEU A 172 15.93 -8.22 -1.70
C LEU A 172 14.61 -8.98 -1.52
N LEU A 173 14.65 -10.11 -0.83
CA LEU A 173 13.49 -10.89 -0.43
C LEU A 173 13.05 -10.55 0.99
N ALA A 174 13.99 -10.52 1.92
CA ALA A 174 13.71 -10.28 3.33
C ALA A 174 14.96 -9.83 4.09
N ASN A 175 14.72 -9.18 5.24
CA ASN A 175 15.68 -9.01 6.32
C ASN A 175 15.24 -9.93 7.47
N THR A 176 16.18 -10.64 8.08
CA THR A 176 15.95 -11.58 9.18
C THR A 176 17.06 -11.51 10.21
N THR A 177 16.74 -11.73 11.47
CA THR A 177 17.73 -11.91 12.54
C THR A 177 18.14 -13.38 12.71
N ARG A 178 17.44 -14.28 12.02
CA ARG A 178 17.70 -15.74 12.06
C ARG A 178 18.69 -16.14 10.97
N SER A 179 19.43 -17.19 11.21
CA SER A 179 20.31 -17.84 10.22
C SER A 179 19.56 -18.80 9.27
N THR A 180 18.24 -18.60 9.14
CA THR A 180 17.36 -19.37 8.25
C THR A 180 16.35 -18.46 7.58
N TYR A 181 15.93 -18.84 6.37
CA TYR A 181 14.87 -18.18 5.62
C TYR A 181 14.09 -19.18 4.78
N GLN A 182 12.79 -18.99 4.65
CA GLN A 182 11.91 -19.85 3.86
C GLN A 182 11.17 -19.03 2.80
N THR A 183 11.12 -19.53 1.56
CA THR A 183 10.41 -18.90 0.46
C THR A 183 9.68 -19.94 -0.40
N SER A 184 8.68 -19.52 -1.17
CA SER A 184 7.97 -20.40 -2.10
C SER A 184 8.86 -20.80 -3.27
N ILE A 185 8.65 -22.01 -3.77
CA ILE A 185 9.24 -22.46 -5.04
C ILE A 185 8.56 -21.70 -6.18
N THR A 186 9.33 -21.05 -7.03
CA THR A 186 8.82 -20.44 -8.25
C THR A 186 8.71 -21.51 -9.32
N SER A 187 7.52 -21.81 -9.80
CA SER A 187 7.30 -22.77 -10.88
C SER A 187 8.03 -22.33 -12.16
N GLY A 188 8.60 -23.29 -12.89
CA GLY A 188 9.25 -23.06 -14.18
C GLY A 188 10.70 -22.53 -14.11
N ALA A 189 11.29 -22.37 -12.93
CA ALA A 189 12.69 -21.98 -12.82
C ALA A 189 13.62 -23.22 -12.82
N SER A 190 14.53 -23.31 -13.79
CA SER A 190 15.55 -24.37 -13.85
C SER A 190 16.64 -24.21 -12.79
N SER A 191 16.92 -23.00 -12.35
CA SER A 191 17.86 -22.70 -11.27
C SER A 191 17.46 -21.41 -10.53
N ILE A 192 17.77 -21.36 -9.25
CA ILE A 192 17.54 -20.18 -8.40
C ILE A 192 18.83 -19.91 -7.61
N THR A 193 19.35 -18.69 -7.72
CA THR A 193 20.54 -18.27 -6.97
C THR A 193 20.12 -17.32 -5.85
N PHE A 194 20.64 -17.58 -4.66
CA PHE A 194 20.45 -16.72 -3.49
C PHE A 194 21.78 -16.11 -3.05
N MET A 195 21.70 -14.98 -2.39
CA MET A 195 22.81 -14.32 -1.71
C MET A 195 22.32 -13.87 -0.33
N VAL A 196 23.15 -14.09 0.68
CA VAL A 196 22.87 -13.63 2.05
C VAL A 196 23.99 -12.66 2.46
N LYS A 197 23.60 -11.45 2.88
CA LYS A 197 24.51 -10.40 3.36
C LYS A 197 24.25 -10.16 4.85
N PRO A 198 25.25 -10.39 5.72
CA PRO A 198 25.13 -10.03 7.13
C PRO A 198 25.24 -8.51 7.30
N TYR A 199 24.60 -7.98 8.33
CA TYR A 199 24.71 -6.58 8.74
C TYR A 199 24.75 -6.43 10.25
N THR A 200 25.29 -5.31 10.74
CA THR A 200 25.20 -4.90 12.12
C THR A 200 24.47 -3.55 12.22
N THR A 201 23.69 -3.38 13.27
CA THR A 201 23.11 -2.08 13.65
C THR A 201 24.12 -1.36 14.54
N ILE A 202 24.37 -0.10 14.26
CA ILE A 202 25.18 0.81 15.05
C ILE A 202 24.30 1.45 16.12
#